data_0d0aec0c09be324575ccf32e6c9f8ddf
#
_entry.id   0d0aec0c09be324575ccf32e6c9f8ddf
#
_cell.length_a   1.000
_cell.length_b   1.000
_cell.length_c   1.000
_cell.angle_alpha   90.00
_cell.angle_beta   90.00
_cell.angle_gamma   90.00
#
_symmetry.space_group_name_H-M   'P 1'
#
loop_
_entity.id
_entity.type
_entity.pdbx_description
1 polymer ?
#
loop_
_entity_poly.entity_id
_entity_poly.type
_entity_poly.pdbx_seq_one_letter_code
_entity_poly.pdbx_strand_id
1 'polypeptide(L)'
;MKLTDYQPAAARKILVYGPPKTGKTDLVGQLASIKKLWWFDLEDGIKTLLSSPRMKKEWLNNIELFKLPDTQTFPIVIETMLRVIKGGKHSICHAHGVGNCVKCKALGAAGATEIDVGSFGPDDVLVVDSGSQLSASAMNYIQRELILKDNYDKKPDWDDYAKQGRILDRIFSILQQAPFHVVIITHENLVEMEDGKKKLVPIAGTSQFSKTFAKYFDDVVYCDIVNKKHKAASSTTYSGSIVAGSRTGKELEKLDAPSLLELFK
;
A
#
# COMPACT_ATOMS: atom_id res chain seq x y z
N MET A 1 13.84 29.77 -5.17
CA MET A 1 14.76 28.84 -4.47
C MET A 1 15.70 28.25 -5.51
N LYS A 2 17.01 28.26 -5.26
CA LYS A 2 17.97 27.57 -6.13
C LYS A 2 17.94 26.08 -5.83
N LEU A 3 18.26 25.23 -6.82
CA LEU A 3 18.30 23.78 -6.62
C LEU A 3 19.32 23.36 -5.54
N THR A 4 20.41 24.12 -5.41
CA THR A 4 21.45 23.94 -4.36
C THR A 4 20.91 24.13 -2.94
N ASP A 5 19.80 24.88 -2.80
CA ASP A 5 19.19 25.19 -1.49
C ASP A 5 18.02 24.24 -1.18
N TYR A 6 17.68 23.38 -2.13
CA TYR A 6 16.63 22.39 -1.98
C TYR A 6 17.13 21.18 -1.16
N GLN A 7 16.52 20.98 -0.01
CA GLN A 7 16.69 19.75 0.75
C GLN A 7 15.49 18.84 0.44
N PRO A 8 15.70 17.69 -0.24
CA PRO A 8 14.61 16.75 -0.48
C PRO A 8 14.06 16.26 0.85
N ALA A 9 12.74 16.11 0.92
CA ALA A 9 12.11 15.48 2.08
C ALA A 9 12.75 14.11 2.33
N ALA A 10 13.12 13.83 3.57
CA ALA A 10 13.66 12.52 3.96
C ALA A 10 12.66 11.37 3.81
N ALA A 11 11.38 11.72 3.66
CA ALA A 11 10.27 10.78 3.54
C ALA A 11 10.29 10.07 2.18
N ARG A 12 10.28 8.73 2.18
CA ARG A 12 10.26 7.90 0.97
C ARG A 12 8.87 7.37 0.68
N LYS A 13 8.55 7.26 -0.60
CA LYS A 13 7.34 6.67 -1.14
C LYS A 13 7.75 5.42 -1.92
N ILE A 14 7.40 4.25 -1.39
CA ILE A 14 7.85 2.96 -1.91
C ILE A 14 6.63 2.16 -2.36
N LEU A 15 6.69 1.63 -3.56
CA LEU A 15 5.74 0.67 -4.10
C LEU A 15 6.41 -0.70 -4.18
N VAL A 16 5.81 -1.70 -3.53
CA VAL A 16 6.27 -3.10 -3.58
C VAL A 16 5.21 -3.94 -4.26
N TYR A 17 5.52 -4.57 -5.38
CA TYR A 17 4.55 -5.36 -6.11
C TYR A 17 5.14 -6.66 -6.68
N GLY A 18 4.27 -7.55 -7.16
CA GLY A 18 4.63 -8.83 -7.76
C GLY A 18 3.60 -9.91 -7.48
N PRO A 19 3.85 -11.16 -7.90
CA PRO A 19 2.93 -12.27 -7.70
C PRO A 19 2.57 -12.51 -6.23
N PRO A 20 1.43 -13.17 -5.94
CA PRO A 20 1.13 -13.63 -4.58
C PRO A 20 2.26 -14.52 -4.02
N LYS A 21 2.48 -14.45 -2.70
CA LYS A 21 3.44 -15.31 -1.97
C LYS A 21 4.92 -15.10 -2.33
N THR A 22 5.29 -14.02 -2.98
CA THR A 22 6.69 -13.67 -3.27
C THR A 22 7.43 -12.99 -2.12
N GLY A 23 6.82 -12.90 -0.93
CA GLY A 23 7.47 -12.35 0.27
C GLY A 23 7.39 -10.83 0.40
N LYS A 24 6.48 -10.16 -0.31
CA LYS A 24 6.29 -8.69 -0.24
C LYS A 24 6.04 -8.19 1.18
N THR A 25 5.07 -8.79 1.87
CA THR A 25 4.72 -8.46 3.27
C THR A 25 5.91 -8.65 4.21
N ASP A 26 6.64 -9.76 4.07
CA ASP A 26 7.85 -10.04 4.86
C ASP A 26 8.97 -9.02 4.58
N LEU A 27 9.18 -8.66 3.32
CA LEU A 27 10.18 -7.67 2.91
C LEU A 27 9.89 -6.29 3.54
N VAL A 28 8.62 -5.86 3.53
CA VAL A 28 8.20 -4.59 4.12
C VAL A 28 8.25 -4.64 5.64
N GLY A 29 7.86 -5.75 6.25
CA GLY A 29 7.87 -5.94 7.69
C GLY A 29 9.24 -5.73 8.34
N GLN A 30 10.35 -6.00 7.62
CA GLN A 30 11.70 -5.77 8.13
C GLN A 30 12.00 -4.30 8.45
N LEU A 31 11.25 -3.35 7.87
CA LEU A 31 11.37 -1.93 8.22
C LEU A 31 11.05 -1.65 9.69
N ALA A 32 10.30 -2.52 10.36
CA ALA A 32 10.02 -2.43 11.78
C ALA A 32 11.29 -2.54 12.66
N SER A 33 12.43 -2.95 12.09
CA SER A 33 13.73 -2.94 12.79
C SER A 33 14.29 -1.55 13.03
N ILE A 34 13.85 -0.54 12.24
CA ILE A 34 14.39 0.84 12.28
C ILE A 34 13.30 1.93 12.29
N LYS A 35 12.02 1.57 12.07
CA LYS A 35 10.90 2.51 11.93
C LYS A 35 9.67 2.00 12.67
N LYS A 36 8.76 2.91 13.02
CA LYS A 36 7.42 2.58 13.49
C LYS A 36 6.52 2.40 12.27
N LEU A 37 5.86 1.22 12.17
CA LEU A 37 4.97 0.89 11.06
C LEU A 37 3.51 1.03 11.51
N TRP A 38 2.74 1.79 10.76
CA TRP A 38 1.29 1.93 10.88
C TRP A 38 0.67 1.11 9.75
N TRP A 39 0.32 -0.15 10.05
CA TRP A 39 0.03 -1.17 9.04
C TRP A 39 -1.47 -1.33 8.84
N PHE A 40 -1.95 -0.95 7.67
CA PHE A 40 -3.31 -1.22 7.22
C PHE A 40 -3.33 -2.55 6.48
N ASP A 41 -3.79 -3.60 7.19
CA ASP A 41 -3.93 -4.96 6.68
C ASP A 41 -5.34 -5.14 6.10
N LEU A 42 -5.43 -5.18 4.79
CA LEU A 42 -6.67 -5.23 4.03
C LEU A 42 -6.99 -6.64 3.49
N GLU A 43 -6.02 -7.57 3.55
CA GLU A 43 -6.12 -8.92 3.00
C GLU A 43 -5.78 -10.03 4.01
N ASP A 44 -5.67 -9.70 5.32
CA ASP A 44 -5.24 -10.63 6.38
C ASP A 44 -3.80 -11.18 6.14
N GLY A 45 -2.96 -10.39 5.48
CA GLY A 45 -1.57 -10.75 5.10
C GLY A 45 -0.59 -10.72 6.27
N ILE A 46 -0.94 -10.03 7.35
CA ILE A 46 -0.08 -9.80 8.52
C ILE A 46 0.40 -11.10 9.20
N LYS A 47 -0.34 -12.20 9.06
CA LYS A 47 0.04 -13.53 9.57
C LYS A 47 1.41 -13.98 9.07
N THR A 48 1.82 -13.53 7.89
CA THR A 48 3.15 -13.79 7.34
C THR A 48 4.26 -13.30 8.26
N LEU A 49 4.09 -12.13 8.90
CA LEU A 49 5.10 -11.57 9.79
C LEU A 49 5.25 -12.37 11.08
N LEU A 50 4.17 -12.94 11.58
CA LEU A 50 4.17 -13.76 12.81
C LEU A 50 4.90 -15.10 12.62
N SER A 51 4.93 -15.62 11.40
CA SER A 51 5.54 -16.91 11.04
C SER A 51 6.89 -16.77 10.33
N SER A 52 7.30 -15.57 9.94
CA SER A 52 8.53 -15.36 9.20
C SER A 52 9.77 -15.57 10.06
N PRO A 53 10.73 -16.41 9.63
CA PRO A 53 12.02 -16.56 10.32
C PRO A 53 12.91 -15.30 10.21
N ARG A 54 12.56 -14.36 9.32
CA ARG A 54 13.30 -13.11 9.12
C ARG A 54 12.83 -12.01 10.06
N MET A 55 11.67 -12.19 10.72
CA MET A 55 11.11 -11.24 11.68
C MET A 55 11.53 -11.58 13.11
N LYS A 56 12.15 -10.63 13.78
CA LYS A 56 12.44 -10.76 15.21
C LYS A 56 11.23 -10.32 16.02
N LYS A 57 10.99 -10.99 17.17
CA LYS A 57 9.84 -10.69 18.03
C LYS A 57 9.82 -9.23 18.53
N GLU A 58 10.98 -8.67 18.85
CA GLU A 58 11.12 -7.28 19.28
C GLU A 58 10.65 -6.27 18.21
N TRP A 59 10.82 -6.59 16.91
CA TRP A 59 10.38 -5.70 15.82
C TRP A 59 8.87 -5.61 15.71
N LEU A 60 8.15 -6.67 16.10
CA LEU A 60 6.68 -6.68 16.06
C LEU A 60 6.08 -5.61 16.98
N ASN A 61 6.78 -5.19 18.03
CA ASN A 61 6.35 -4.10 18.92
C ASN A 61 6.36 -2.72 18.23
N ASN A 62 7.04 -2.59 17.09
CA ASN A 62 7.06 -1.38 16.30
C ASN A 62 5.96 -1.35 15.22
N ILE A 63 5.00 -2.29 15.25
CA ILE A 63 3.91 -2.38 14.27
C ILE A 63 2.58 -2.12 14.96
N GLU A 64 1.94 -1.02 14.61
CA GLU A 64 0.54 -0.75 14.95
C GLU A 64 -0.36 -1.28 13.83
N LEU A 65 -1.19 -2.26 14.16
CA LEU A 65 -1.99 -2.99 13.19
C LEU A 65 -3.43 -2.48 13.11
N PHE A 66 -3.89 -2.17 11.90
CA PHE A 66 -5.27 -1.84 11.58
C PHE A 66 -5.84 -2.89 10.61
N LYS A 67 -6.60 -3.84 11.12
CA LYS A 67 -7.32 -4.81 10.29
C LYS A 67 -8.62 -4.18 9.80
N LEU A 68 -8.76 -4.05 8.49
CA LEU A 68 -9.90 -3.41 7.85
C LEU A 68 -10.45 -4.31 6.73
N PRO A 69 -11.17 -5.38 7.06
CA PRO A 69 -11.80 -6.20 6.04
C PRO A 69 -13.01 -5.47 5.46
N ASP A 70 -13.05 -5.30 4.15
CA ASP A 70 -14.29 -4.91 3.49
C ASP A 70 -15.34 -6.01 3.68
N THR A 71 -16.58 -5.59 3.92
CA THR A 71 -17.74 -6.47 3.85
C THR A 71 -18.41 -6.30 2.48
N GLN A 72 -19.23 -7.26 2.08
CA GLN A 72 -19.98 -7.17 0.83
C GLN A 72 -20.88 -5.92 0.73
N THR A 73 -21.33 -5.40 1.88
CA THR A 73 -22.25 -4.26 1.95
C THR A 73 -21.58 -2.96 2.36
N PHE A 74 -20.32 -2.99 2.85
CA PHE A 74 -19.69 -1.81 3.42
C PHE A 74 -18.21 -1.71 3.03
N PRO A 75 -17.83 -0.72 2.21
CA PRO A 75 -16.45 -0.48 1.78
C PRO A 75 -15.65 0.26 2.89
N ILE A 76 -15.36 -0.45 3.99
CA ILE A 76 -14.69 0.07 5.19
C ILE A 76 -13.32 0.64 4.86
N VAL A 77 -12.58 -0.05 4.00
CA VAL A 77 -11.20 0.31 3.63
C VAL A 77 -11.14 1.70 3.04
N ILE A 78 -11.88 1.94 1.95
CA ILE A 78 -11.81 3.22 1.23
C ILE A 78 -12.38 4.38 2.06
N GLU A 79 -13.46 4.16 2.82
CA GLU A 79 -14.02 5.17 3.70
C GLU A 79 -13.03 5.56 4.81
N THR A 80 -12.35 4.58 5.40
CA THR A 80 -11.32 4.81 6.42
C THR A 80 -10.14 5.58 5.83
N MET A 81 -9.61 5.13 4.70
CA MET A 81 -8.47 5.80 4.06
C MET A 81 -8.79 7.25 3.69
N LEU A 82 -9.95 7.53 3.09
CA LEU A 82 -10.36 8.89 2.72
C LEU A 82 -10.48 9.85 3.92
N ARG A 83 -10.72 9.32 5.12
CA ARG A 83 -10.77 10.12 6.35
C ARG A 83 -9.39 10.29 6.98
N VAL A 84 -8.68 9.18 7.16
CA VAL A 84 -7.38 9.15 7.87
C VAL A 84 -6.32 9.98 7.17
N ILE A 85 -6.20 9.91 5.84
CA ILE A 85 -5.20 10.68 5.09
C ILE A 85 -5.37 12.19 5.16
N LYS A 86 -6.52 12.69 5.62
CA LYS A 86 -6.75 14.13 5.85
C LYS A 86 -6.08 14.63 7.14
N GLY A 87 -5.55 13.73 7.94
CA GLY A 87 -5.00 14.05 9.27
C GLY A 87 -6.08 14.22 10.34
N GLY A 88 -5.61 14.53 11.57
CA GLY A 88 -6.44 14.60 12.76
C GLY A 88 -6.61 13.24 13.44
N LYS A 89 -7.05 13.28 14.69
CA LYS A 89 -7.21 12.06 15.50
C LYS A 89 -8.43 11.26 15.07
N HIS A 90 -8.22 9.99 14.75
CA HIS A 90 -9.25 9.04 14.40
C HIS A 90 -9.17 7.81 15.29
N SER A 91 -10.34 7.30 15.73
CA SER A 91 -10.47 5.99 16.35
C SER A 91 -10.94 5.01 15.28
N ILE A 92 -10.11 4.05 14.93
CA ILE A 92 -10.39 3.05 13.91
C ILE A 92 -10.88 1.78 14.60
N CYS A 93 -12.15 1.46 14.40
CA CYS A 93 -12.72 0.19 14.85
C CYS A 93 -12.31 -0.91 13.89
N HIS A 94 -11.75 -2.01 14.40
CA HIS A 94 -11.31 -3.15 13.59
C HIS A 94 -12.43 -3.83 12.79
N ALA A 95 -13.69 -3.67 13.25
CA ALA A 95 -14.87 -4.22 12.55
C ALA A 95 -15.61 -3.22 11.66
N HIS A 96 -15.46 -1.91 11.89
CA HIS A 96 -16.32 -0.89 11.26
C HIS A 96 -15.53 0.26 10.61
N GLY A 97 -14.19 0.23 10.71
CA GLY A 97 -13.36 1.34 10.23
C GLY A 97 -13.46 2.58 11.13
N VAL A 98 -13.30 3.78 10.54
CA VAL A 98 -13.38 5.04 11.28
C VAL A 98 -14.77 5.28 11.81
N GLY A 99 -14.91 5.40 13.14
CA GLY A 99 -16.20 5.66 13.77
C GLY A 99 -16.13 5.86 15.29
N ASN A 100 -17.24 6.35 15.85
CA ASN A 100 -17.41 6.53 17.29
C ASN A 100 -18.20 5.37 17.93
N CYS A 101 -17.85 4.12 17.57
CA CYS A 101 -18.52 2.95 18.11
C CYS A 101 -18.18 2.77 19.59
N VAL A 102 -19.18 3.00 20.47
CA VAL A 102 -19.03 2.88 21.93
C VAL A 102 -18.60 1.47 22.34
N LYS A 103 -19.17 0.43 21.69
CA LYS A 103 -18.81 -0.97 21.98
C LYS A 103 -17.35 -1.27 21.66
N CYS A 104 -16.86 -0.83 20.49
CA CYS A 104 -15.45 -1.03 20.11
C CYS A 104 -14.50 -0.24 21.02
N LYS A 105 -14.85 0.97 21.42
CA LYS A 105 -14.07 1.74 22.39
C LYS A 105 -14.00 1.07 23.76
N ALA A 106 -15.07 0.45 24.21
CA ALA A 106 -15.10 -0.28 25.49
C ALA A 106 -14.18 -1.51 25.48
N LEU A 107 -13.89 -2.09 24.32
CA LEU A 107 -12.94 -3.21 24.14
C LEU A 107 -11.47 -2.74 24.13
N GLY A 108 -11.21 -1.44 24.19
CA GLY A 108 -9.85 -0.89 24.10
C GLY A 108 -9.14 -1.27 22.79
N ALA A 109 -7.85 -1.56 22.87
CA ALA A 109 -7.02 -1.91 21.70
C ALA A 109 -7.51 -3.15 20.92
N ALA A 110 -8.25 -4.05 21.56
CA ALA A 110 -8.85 -5.20 20.89
C ALA A 110 -10.01 -4.81 19.95
N GLY A 111 -10.66 -3.68 20.19
CA GLY A 111 -11.81 -3.21 19.41
C GLY A 111 -11.53 -2.01 18.52
N ALA A 112 -10.63 -1.12 18.91
CA ALA A 112 -10.27 0.07 18.16
C ALA A 112 -8.87 0.57 18.50
N THR A 113 -8.19 1.13 17.50
CA THR A 113 -6.87 1.76 17.66
C THR A 113 -6.93 3.21 17.21
N GLU A 114 -6.25 4.10 17.93
CA GLU A 114 -6.18 5.52 17.58
C GLU A 114 -5.02 5.79 16.62
N ILE A 115 -5.26 6.68 15.67
CA ILE A 115 -4.26 7.16 14.71
C ILE A 115 -4.44 8.65 14.47
N ASP A 116 -3.33 9.36 14.32
CA ASP A 116 -3.28 10.73 13.81
C ASP A 116 -2.16 10.84 12.78
N VAL A 117 -2.52 10.66 11.51
CA VAL A 117 -1.54 10.74 10.40
C VAL A 117 -0.93 12.14 10.26
N GLY A 118 -1.63 13.18 10.74
CA GLY A 118 -1.10 14.55 10.76
C GLY A 118 0.07 14.75 11.72
N SER A 119 0.26 13.83 12.69
CA SER A 119 1.38 13.87 13.63
C SER A 119 2.59 13.02 13.19
N PHE A 120 2.51 12.32 12.07
CA PHE A 120 3.58 11.44 11.60
C PHE A 120 4.80 12.23 11.13
N GLY A 121 5.97 11.69 11.42
CA GLY A 121 7.28 12.24 11.09
C GLY A 121 8.17 11.26 10.31
N PRO A 122 9.47 11.58 10.25
CA PRO A 122 10.44 10.78 9.48
C PRO A 122 10.71 9.38 10.04
N ASP A 123 10.21 9.06 11.23
CA ASP A 123 10.34 7.73 11.83
C ASP A 123 9.09 6.87 11.65
N ASP A 124 8.03 7.46 11.08
CA ASP A 124 6.77 6.77 10.83
C ASP A 124 6.67 6.28 9.38
N VAL A 125 6.16 5.07 9.21
CA VAL A 125 5.88 4.47 7.91
C VAL A 125 4.41 4.05 7.86
N LEU A 126 3.65 4.65 6.98
CA LEU A 126 2.30 4.18 6.66
C LEU A 126 2.39 3.04 5.65
N VAL A 127 1.94 1.85 6.04
CA VAL A 127 1.91 0.67 5.17
C VAL A 127 0.46 0.35 4.79
N VAL A 128 0.20 0.14 3.49
CA VAL A 128 -1.09 -0.34 2.97
C VAL A 128 -0.88 -1.68 2.28
N ASP A 129 -1.42 -2.73 2.86
CA ASP A 129 -1.35 -4.11 2.35
C ASP A 129 -2.78 -4.65 2.16
N SER A 130 -3.42 -4.51 0.98
CA SER A 130 -2.81 -4.15 -0.28
C SER A 130 -3.52 -3.00 -1.02
N GLY A 131 -2.77 -2.39 -1.93
CA GLY A 131 -3.30 -1.42 -2.89
C GLY A 131 -4.33 -2.04 -3.86
N SER A 132 -4.22 -3.35 -4.16
CA SER A 132 -5.20 -4.09 -4.94
C SER A 132 -6.57 -4.08 -4.25
N GLN A 133 -6.60 -4.39 -2.95
CA GLN A 133 -7.83 -4.39 -2.15
C GLN A 133 -8.37 -2.97 -1.94
N LEU A 134 -7.50 -1.98 -1.75
CA LEU A 134 -7.89 -0.57 -1.71
C LEU A 134 -8.62 -0.16 -3.00
N SER A 135 -8.12 -0.61 -4.14
CA SER A 135 -8.73 -0.34 -5.46
C SER A 135 -10.09 -1.02 -5.61
N ALA A 136 -10.24 -2.26 -5.16
CA ALA A 136 -11.51 -2.98 -5.14
C ALA A 136 -12.53 -2.28 -4.23
N SER A 137 -12.11 -1.87 -3.03
CA SER A 137 -12.92 -1.12 -2.08
C SER A 137 -13.42 0.21 -2.65
N ALA A 138 -12.60 0.90 -3.45
CA ALA A 138 -13.01 2.13 -4.13
C ALA A 138 -14.15 1.90 -5.12
N MET A 139 -14.15 0.79 -5.87
CA MET A 139 -15.26 0.43 -6.75
C MET A 139 -16.52 0.06 -5.94
N ASN A 140 -16.38 -0.73 -4.88
CA ASN A 140 -17.48 -1.06 -3.99
C ASN A 140 -18.12 0.19 -3.37
N TYR A 141 -17.32 1.20 -3.03
CA TYR A 141 -17.80 2.48 -2.53
C TYR A 141 -18.65 3.22 -3.56
N ILE A 142 -18.25 3.21 -4.83
CA ILE A 142 -18.98 3.87 -5.92
C ILE A 142 -20.30 3.14 -6.18
N GLN A 143 -20.30 1.82 -6.16
CA GLN A 143 -21.47 0.98 -6.42
C GLN A 143 -22.29 0.64 -5.17
N ARG A 144 -21.97 1.23 -4.03
CA ARG A 144 -22.55 0.91 -2.73
C ARG A 144 -24.08 0.83 -2.73
N GLU A 145 -24.75 1.77 -3.37
CA GLU A 145 -26.23 1.77 -3.40
C GLU A 145 -26.82 0.61 -4.18
N LEU A 146 -26.13 0.14 -5.22
CA LEU A 146 -26.51 -1.04 -5.99
C LEU A 146 -26.34 -2.30 -5.16
N ILE A 147 -25.22 -2.40 -4.47
CA ILE A 147 -24.89 -3.54 -3.59
C ILE A 147 -25.93 -3.63 -2.45
N LEU A 148 -26.29 -2.49 -1.84
CA LEU A 148 -27.31 -2.45 -0.77
C LEU A 148 -28.73 -2.84 -1.24
N LYS A 149 -28.99 -2.78 -2.54
CA LYS A 149 -30.26 -3.19 -3.17
C LYS A 149 -30.20 -4.58 -3.78
N ASP A 150 -29.13 -5.35 -3.47
CA ASP A 150 -28.87 -6.68 -4.05
C ASP A 150 -28.87 -6.70 -5.60
N ASN A 151 -28.53 -5.57 -6.21
CA ASN A 151 -28.48 -5.43 -7.67
C ASN A 151 -27.05 -5.68 -8.18
N TYR A 152 -26.67 -6.95 -8.25
CA TYR A 152 -25.34 -7.39 -8.71
C TYR A 152 -25.23 -7.52 -10.24
N ASP A 153 -26.32 -7.39 -10.98
CA ASP A 153 -26.33 -7.54 -12.44
C ASP A 153 -25.79 -6.30 -13.15
N LYS A 154 -25.84 -5.14 -12.49
CA LYS A 154 -25.31 -3.90 -13.06
C LYS A 154 -23.78 -3.88 -12.96
N LYS A 155 -23.13 -4.08 -14.10
CA LYS A 155 -21.67 -3.91 -14.23
C LYS A 155 -21.28 -2.44 -14.08
N PRO A 156 -20.06 -2.15 -13.54
CA PRO A 156 -19.50 -0.81 -13.55
C PRO A 156 -19.47 -0.22 -14.96
N ASP A 157 -19.88 1.03 -15.10
CA ASP A 157 -19.80 1.79 -16.35
C ASP A 157 -18.52 2.67 -16.42
N TRP A 158 -18.34 3.38 -17.53
CA TRP A 158 -17.19 4.25 -17.73
C TRP A 158 -17.08 5.36 -16.68
N ASP A 159 -18.20 5.90 -16.22
CA ASP A 159 -18.24 6.91 -15.17
C ASP A 159 -17.79 6.35 -13.83
N ASP A 160 -18.16 5.12 -13.50
CA ASP A 160 -17.72 4.44 -12.29
C ASP A 160 -16.20 4.24 -12.28
N TYR A 161 -15.62 3.80 -13.40
CA TYR A 161 -14.17 3.68 -13.54
C TYR A 161 -13.46 5.03 -13.49
N ALA A 162 -14.05 6.08 -14.05
CA ALA A 162 -13.51 7.44 -13.97
C ALA A 162 -13.55 7.98 -12.52
N LYS A 163 -14.63 7.70 -11.77
CA LYS A 163 -14.73 8.05 -10.34
C LYS A 163 -13.71 7.29 -9.51
N GLN A 164 -13.54 5.97 -9.75
CA GLN A 164 -12.52 5.16 -9.08
C GLN A 164 -11.13 5.76 -9.29
N GLY A 165 -10.78 6.09 -10.53
CA GLY A 165 -9.50 6.72 -10.86
C GLY A 165 -9.28 8.03 -10.10
N ARG A 166 -10.31 8.91 -10.02
CA ARG A 166 -10.21 10.17 -9.26
C ARG A 166 -10.04 9.96 -7.75
N ILE A 167 -10.72 8.97 -7.18
CA ILE A 167 -10.58 8.65 -5.75
C ILE A 167 -9.16 8.18 -5.45
N LEU A 168 -8.64 7.25 -6.24
CA LEU A 168 -7.30 6.70 -6.07
C LEU A 168 -6.22 7.77 -6.32
N ASP A 169 -6.36 8.57 -7.38
CA ASP A 169 -5.45 9.68 -7.66
C ASP A 169 -5.37 10.66 -6.48
N ARG A 170 -6.51 11.02 -5.89
CA ARG A 170 -6.56 11.88 -4.70
C ARG A 170 -5.81 11.26 -3.51
N ILE A 171 -6.04 9.99 -3.22
CA ILE A 171 -5.38 9.29 -2.09
C ILE A 171 -3.87 9.29 -2.32
N PHE A 172 -3.41 8.81 -3.48
CA PHE A 172 -1.99 8.67 -3.75
C PHE A 172 -1.27 10.01 -3.91
N SER A 173 -1.93 11.05 -4.43
CA SER A 173 -1.37 12.41 -4.49
C SER A 173 -1.14 13.00 -3.09
N ILE A 174 -2.07 12.78 -2.14
CA ILE A 174 -1.89 13.21 -0.75
C ILE A 174 -0.75 12.42 -0.10
N LEU A 175 -0.73 11.10 -0.27
CA LEU A 175 0.32 10.25 0.30
C LEU A 175 1.71 10.54 -0.30
N GLN A 176 1.78 10.90 -1.58
CA GLN A 176 3.02 11.30 -2.23
C GLN A 176 3.64 12.55 -1.58
N GLN A 177 2.81 13.48 -1.14
CA GLN A 177 3.25 14.75 -0.53
C GLN A 177 3.43 14.66 1.00
N ALA A 178 3.10 13.52 1.61
CA ALA A 178 3.17 13.33 3.06
C ALA A 178 4.60 13.50 3.59
N PRO A 179 4.81 14.10 4.78
CA PRO A 179 6.15 14.28 5.36
C PRO A 179 6.73 13.02 6.01
N PHE A 180 6.01 11.91 5.96
CA PHE A 180 6.39 10.59 6.50
C PHE A 180 6.55 9.56 5.39
N HIS A 181 7.13 8.41 5.70
CA HIS A 181 7.31 7.32 4.74
C HIS A 181 5.98 6.64 4.42
N VAL A 182 5.83 6.22 3.16
CA VAL A 182 4.66 5.46 2.70
C VAL A 182 5.14 4.24 1.94
N VAL A 183 4.59 3.07 2.28
CA VAL A 183 4.80 1.82 1.54
C VAL A 183 3.46 1.27 1.11
N ILE A 184 3.29 1.05 -0.18
CA ILE A 184 2.11 0.38 -0.73
C ILE A 184 2.55 -0.99 -1.25
N ILE A 185 1.90 -2.04 -0.76
CA ILE A 185 2.06 -3.41 -1.27
C ILE A 185 0.91 -3.66 -2.23
N THR A 186 1.17 -4.26 -3.40
CA THR A 186 0.10 -4.61 -4.35
C THR A 186 0.47 -5.86 -5.15
N HIS A 187 -0.50 -6.41 -5.86
CA HIS A 187 -0.29 -7.49 -6.82
C HIS A 187 0.14 -6.94 -8.18
N GLU A 188 0.53 -7.83 -9.07
CA GLU A 188 0.86 -7.50 -10.45
C GLU A 188 -0.30 -7.79 -11.40
N ASN A 189 -0.30 -7.10 -12.53
CA ASN A 189 -1.14 -7.39 -13.68
C ASN A 189 -0.32 -7.31 -14.96
N LEU A 190 -0.61 -8.19 -15.90
CA LEU A 190 0.00 -8.16 -17.22
C LEU A 190 -0.81 -7.23 -18.13
N VAL A 191 -0.22 -6.15 -18.59
CA VAL A 191 -0.88 -5.19 -19.47
C VAL A 191 -0.09 -5.01 -20.77
N GLU A 192 -0.82 -4.73 -21.85
CA GLU A 192 -0.23 -4.31 -23.12
C GLU A 192 0.01 -2.80 -23.09
N MET A 193 1.24 -2.40 -23.40
CA MET A 193 1.66 -1.00 -23.51
C MET A 193 1.35 -0.46 -24.91
N GLU A 194 1.46 0.85 -25.10
CA GLU A 194 1.19 1.52 -26.38
C GLU A 194 2.10 1.03 -27.53
N ASP A 195 3.30 0.55 -27.21
CA ASP A 195 4.25 -0.05 -28.17
C ASP A 195 3.97 -1.53 -28.47
N GLY A 196 2.85 -2.07 -28.01
CA GLY A 196 2.44 -3.47 -28.18
C GLY A 196 3.17 -4.46 -27.28
N LYS A 197 4.15 -4.02 -26.47
CA LYS A 197 4.84 -4.90 -25.52
C LYS A 197 4.00 -5.16 -24.29
N LYS A 198 4.08 -6.38 -23.78
CA LYS A 198 3.44 -6.74 -22.51
C LYS A 198 4.37 -6.45 -21.33
N LYS A 199 3.83 -5.78 -20.30
CA LYS A 199 4.56 -5.52 -19.06
C LYS A 199 3.74 -5.93 -17.85
N LEU A 200 4.45 -6.40 -16.83
CA LEU A 200 3.92 -6.58 -15.48
C LEU A 200 3.92 -5.23 -14.78
N VAL A 201 2.73 -4.76 -14.41
CA VAL A 201 2.53 -3.48 -13.72
C VAL A 201 1.85 -3.70 -12.38
N PRO A 202 2.04 -2.82 -11.40
CA PRO A 202 1.33 -2.89 -10.12
C PRO A 202 -0.16 -2.65 -10.31
N ILE A 203 -1.00 -3.47 -9.68
CA ILE A 203 -2.46 -3.29 -9.73
C ILE A 203 -2.86 -2.07 -8.91
N ALA A 204 -3.55 -1.13 -9.57
CA ALA A 204 -4.27 -0.03 -8.95
C ALA A 204 -5.38 0.44 -9.88
N GLY A 205 -6.66 0.31 -9.46
CA GLY A 205 -7.81 0.72 -10.26
C GLY A 205 -7.90 0.04 -11.62
N THR A 206 -8.09 0.83 -12.67
CA THR A 206 -8.14 0.35 -14.06
C THR A 206 -6.76 -0.01 -14.60
N SER A 207 -6.71 -0.76 -15.71
CA SER A 207 -5.45 -1.05 -16.40
C SER A 207 -4.70 0.23 -16.80
N GLN A 208 -5.42 1.27 -17.22
CA GLN A 208 -4.79 2.56 -17.57
C GLN A 208 -4.20 3.26 -16.34
N PHE A 209 -4.89 3.23 -15.19
CA PHE A 209 -4.34 3.78 -13.95
C PHE A 209 -3.10 2.99 -13.50
N SER A 210 -3.15 1.66 -13.58
CA SER A 210 -2.05 0.75 -13.25
C SER A 210 -0.77 1.05 -14.06
N LYS A 211 -0.89 1.36 -15.36
CA LYS A 211 0.26 1.75 -16.21
C LYS A 211 1.01 2.97 -15.69
N THR A 212 0.33 3.90 -15.03
CA THR A 212 0.89 5.16 -14.55
C THR A 212 1.08 5.20 -13.03
N PHE A 213 0.68 4.17 -12.32
CA PHE A 213 0.65 4.15 -10.85
C PHE A 213 2.01 4.38 -10.19
N ALA A 214 3.09 3.91 -10.84
CA ALA A 214 4.46 4.10 -10.39
C ALA A 214 4.86 5.59 -10.21
N LYS A 215 4.16 6.54 -10.86
CA LYS A 215 4.47 7.98 -10.80
C LYS A 215 4.43 8.59 -9.39
N TYR A 216 3.67 7.97 -8.46
CA TYR A 216 3.50 8.48 -7.10
C TYR A 216 4.64 8.09 -6.14
N PHE A 217 5.59 7.26 -6.59
CA PHE A 217 6.60 6.64 -5.74
C PHE A 217 8.02 7.03 -6.15
N ASP A 218 8.89 7.07 -5.15
CA ASP A 218 10.32 7.30 -5.35
C ASP A 218 11.03 6.00 -5.73
N ASP A 219 10.57 4.91 -5.13
CA ASP A 219 11.12 3.58 -5.35
C ASP A 219 9.99 2.61 -5.72
N VAL A 220 10.16 1.88 -6.81
CA VAL A 220 9.24 0.84 -7.28
C VAL A 220 9.99 -0.48 -7.30
N VAL A 221 9.59 -1.39 -6.42
CA VAL A 221 10.25 -2.66 -6.16
C VAL A 221 9.38 -3.82 -6.65
N TYR A 222 9.91 -4.60 -7.56
CA TYR A 222 9.27 -5.83 -8.03
C TYR A 222 9.81 -7.03 -7.25
N CYS A 223 8.91 -7.85 -6.71
CA CYS A 223 9.23 -9.07 -5.97
C CYS A 223 8.90 -10.31 -6.78
N ASP A 224 9.82 -11.27 -6.81
CA ASP A 224 9.69 -12.52 -7.54
C ASP A 224 10.36 -13.69 -6.79
N ILE A 225 10.14 -14.91 -7.26
CA ILE A 225 10.85 -16.12 -6.82
C ILE A 225 11.61 -16.70 -8.00
N VAL A 226 12.93 -16.60 -7.95
CA VAL A 226 13.81 -17.14 -8.97
C VAL A 226 14.67 -18.23 -8.34
N ASN A 227 14.66 -19.44 -8.93
CA ASN A 227 15.41 -20.60 -8.42
C ASN A 227 15.13 -20.87 -6.92
N LYS A 228 13.86 -20.82 -6.51
CA LYS A 228 13.40 -21.02 -5.12
C LYS A 228 13.91 -19.98 -4.12
N LYS A 229 14.45 -18.85 -4.58
CA LYS A 229 14.92 -17.74 -3.74
C LYS A 229 14.03 -16.51 -3.98
N HIS A 230 13.64 -15.85 -2.91
CA HIS A 230 12.97 -14.55 -3.00
C HIS A 230 13.95 -13.53 -3.56
N LYS A 231 13.50 -12.78 -4.56
CA LYS A 231 14.23 -11.69 -5.21
C LYS A 231 13.42 -10.41 -5.14
N ALA A 232 14.11 -9.29 -5.06
CA ALA A 232 13.51 -7.97 -5.21
C ALA A 232 14.37 -7.16 -6.18
N ALA A 233 13.73 -6.50 -7.13
CA ALA A 233 14.38 -5.66 -8.12
C ALA A 233 13.86 -4.24 -8.04
N SER A 234 14.75 -3.27 -8.01
CA SER A 234 14.47 -1.82 -8.01
C SER A 234 15.00 -1.14 -9.28
N SER A 235 15.34 -1.92 -10.31
CA SER A 235 15.78 -1.42 -11.61
C SER A 235 15.13 -2.19 -12.76
N THR A 236 14.84 -1.50 -13.86
CA THR A 236 14.38 -2.11 -15.12
C THR A 236 15.44 -2.94 -15.82
N THR A 237 16.71 -2.85 -15.38
CA THR A 237 17.79 -3.71 -15.89
C THR A 237 17.61 -5.17 -15.49
N TYR A 238 16.84 -5.45 -14.44
CA TYR A 238 16.49 -6.81 -14.03
C TYR A 238 15.64 -7.52 -15.10
N SER A 239 14.63 -6.86 -15.64
CA SER A 239 13.81 -7.36 -16.75
C SER A 239 13.09 -6.20 -17.44
N GLY A 240 13.12 -6.15 -18.77
CA GLY A 240 12.36 -5.20 -19.57
C GLY A 240 10.83 -5.37 -19.49
N SER A 241 10.36 -6.49 -18.91
CA SER A 241 8.95 -6.83 -18.78
C SER A 241 8.30 -6.33 -17.48
N ILE A 242 9.05 -5.67 -16.59
CA ILE A 242 8.54 -5.11 -15.32
C ILE A 242 8.61 -3.57 -15.32
N VAL A 243 7.91 -2.97 -14.37
CA VAL A 243 8.03 -1.54 -14.03
C VAL A 243 8.74 -1.45 -12.68
N ALA A 244 10.04 -1.23 -12.68
CA ALA A 244 10.83 -1.04 -11.47
C ALA A 244 11.75 0.16 -11.63
N GLY A 245 12.14 0.80 -10.55
CA GLY A 245 13.04 1.94 -10.58
C GLY A 245 13.25 2.54 -9.20
N SER A 246 14.38 3.23 -9.01
CA SER A 246 14.68 3.96 -7.80
C SER A 246 15.22 5.33 -8.15
N ARG A 247 14.66 6.39 -7.55
CA ARG A 247 15.19 7.76 -7.68
C ARG A 247 16.54 7.93 -6.98
N THR A 248 16.89 7.01 -6.11
CA THR A 248 18.18 7.01 -5.40
C THR A 248 19.24 6.17 -6.07
N GLY A 249 18.91 5.49 -7.17
CA GLY A 249 19.84 4.62 -7.90
C GLY A 249 20.22 3.33 -7.15
N LYS A 250 19.49 2.97 -6.09
CA LYS A 250 19.73 1.72 -5.35
C LYS A 250 19.20 0.52 -6.16
N GLU A 251 20.02 -0.51 -6.29
CA GLU A 251 19.73 -1.72 -7.05
C GLU A 251 19.63 -2.93 -6.10
N LEU A 252 18.40 -3.22 -5.64
CA LEU A 252 18.14 -4.29 -4.67
C LEU A 252 18.42 -5.69 -5.23
N GLU A 253 18.30 -5.87 -6.54
CA GLU A 253 18.59 -7.13 -7.23
C GLU A 253 20.04 -7.59 -7.11
N LYS A 254 20.97 -6.69 -6.78
CA LYS A 254 22.39 -6.99 -6.56
C LYS A 254 22.67 -7.56 -5.16
N LEU A 255 21.67 -7.55 -4.26
CA LEU A 255 21.83 -8.08 -2.92
C LEU A 255 21.60 -9.59 -2.89
N ASP A 256 22.40 -10.31 -2.10
CA ASP A 256 22.21 -11.74 -1.86
C ASP A 256 20.89 -12.03 -1.16
N ALA A 257 20.48 -11.16 -0.23
CA ALA A 257 19.18 -11.17 0.42
C ALA A 257 18.51 -9.79 0.25
N PRO A 258 17.35 -9.71 -0.42
CA PRO A 258 16.68 -8.43 -0.62
C PRO A 258 16.26 -7.81 0.71
N SER A 259 16.50 -6.50 0.86
CA SER A 259 16.10 -5.73 2.03
C SER A 259 15.77 -4.29 1.64
N LEU A 260 14.59 -3.82 2.05
CA LEU A 260 14.21 -2.42 1.87
C LEU A 260 15.02 -1.46 2.76
N LEU A 261 15.71 -1.97 3.78
CA LEU A 261 16.56 -1.15 4.64
C LEU A 261 17.64 -0.41 3.85
N GLU A 262 18.06 -0.96 2.71
CA GLU A 262 19.04 -0.31 1.83
C GLU A 262 18.53 1.00 1.21
N LEU A 263 17.21 1.11 1.04
CA LEU A 263 16.59 2.34 0.54
C LEU A 263 16.60 3.47 1.59
N PHE A 264 16.83 3.16 2.87
CA PHE A 264 16.84 4.12 3.98
C PHE A 264 18.27 4.53 4.42
N LYS A 265 19.29 3.96 3.80
CA LYS A 265 20.69 4.36 3.93
C LYS A 265 21.00 5.47 2.94
#